data_29945431d5e0c3032826541664024539
#
_entry.id   29945431d5e0c3032826541664024539
#
_cell.length_a   1.000
_cell.length_b   1.000
_cell.length_c   1.000
_cell.angle_alpha   90.00
_cell.angle_beta   90.00
_cell.angle_gamma   90.00
#
_symmetry.space_group_name_H-M   'P 1'
#
loop_
_entity.id
_entity.type
_entity.pdbx_description
1 polymer ?
#
loop_
_entity_poly.entity_id
_entity_poly.type
_entity_poly.pdbx_seq_one_letter_code
_entity_poly.pdbx_strand_id
1 'polypeptide(L)'
;MITINRRSFLCGILLTIPYFDQVQASPFRIVKPNDNFLTEIERIHVPKVTLPPVVEDGNQAPIVVEVDHPMEENHYIKNIQILNFADPIVIKGQCFFTPKSGQAYLSTQIRLAGGESRVWVVSECNRHGKYATYKDVKVAAGGC
;
A
#
# COMPACT_ATOMS: atom_id res chain seq x y z
N MET A 1 25.13 31.29 53.03
CA MET A 1 26.11 30.75 52.03
C MET A 1 25.82 29.27 51.90
N ILE A 2 25.10 28.88 50.86
CA ILE A 2 24.66 27.48 50.64
C ILE A 2 25.71 26.82 49.79
N THR A 3 26.47 25.90 50.32
CA THR A 3 27.46 25.10 49.61
C THR A 3 26.75 23.94 48.89
N ILE A 4 26.59 24.05 47.59
CA ILE A 4 26.04 22.98 46.73
C ILE A 4 27.14 21.98 46.50
N ASN A 5 26.94 20.76 47.06
CA ASN A 5 27.88 19.67 46.98
C ASN A 5 27.78 19.01 45.60
N ARG A 6 28.88 18.86 44.83
CA ARG A 6 28.95 18.33 43.48
C ARG A 6 28.38 16.92 43.30
N ARG A 7 28.20 16.17 44.37
CA ARG A 7 27.64 14.80 44.35
C ARG A 7 26.11 14.76 44.27
N SER A 8 25.43 15.86 44.61
CA SER A 8 23.94 15.91 44.55
C SER A 8 23.39 16.27 43.16
N PHE A 9 24.27 16.73 42.24
CA PHE A 9 23.84 17.12 40.90
C PHE A 9 23.71 15.96 39.93
N LEU A 10 24.32 14.78 40.22
CA LEU A 10 24.30 13.62 39.35
C LEU A 10 23.06 12.70 39.51
N CYS A 11 22.27 12.88 40.54
CA CYS A 11 21.08 12.05 40.80
C CYS A 11 19.78 12.57 40.17
N GLY A 12 19.78 13.78 39.63
CA GLY A 12 18.56 14.43 39.10
C GLY A 12 18.32 14.30 37.58
N ILE A 13 19.25 13.71 36.82
CA ILE A 13 19.18 13.70 35.34
C ILE A 13 18.65 12.37 34.75
N LEU A 14 18.30 11.42 35.61
CA LEU A 14 17.97 10.04 35.14
C LEU A 14 16.47 9.76 34.95
N LEU A 15 15.58 10.76 34.90
CA LEU A 15 14.13 10.51 34.84
C LEU A 15 13.35 11.24 33.75
N THR A 16 13.99 11.66 32.66
CA THR A 16 13.26 12.04 31.46
C THR A 16 13.85 11.31 30.25
N ILE A 17 13.68 10.00 30.23
CA ILE A 17 13.71 9.31 28.95
C ILE A 17 12.41 9.71 28.25
N PRO A 18 12.45 10.50 27.16
CA PRO A 18 11.24 10.72 26.39
C PRO A 18 10.77 9.31 25.95
N TYR A 19 9.53 9.00 26.27
CA TYR A 19 8.85 7.89 25.63
C TYR A 19 8.90 8.16 24.14
N PHE A 20 9.85 7.58 23.43
CA PHE A 20 9.78 7.44 22.01
C PHE A 20 8.57 6.53 21.77
N ASP A 21 7.45 7.15 21.38
CA ASP A 21 6.35 6.44 20.76
C ASP A 21 6.99 5.57 19.69
N GLN A 22 6.97 4.26 19.91
CA GLN A 22 7.44 3.31 18.93
C GLN A 22 6.49 3.45 17.74
N VAL A 23 6.94 4.18 16.72
CA VAL A 23 6.29 4.19 15.42
C VAL A 23 6.35 2.74 14.93
N GLN A 24 5.31 1.98 15.24
CA GLN A 24 5.14 0.64 14.72
C GLN A 24 4.90 0.79 13.23
N ALA A 25 5.93 0.52 12.44
CA ALA A 25 5.80 0.42 11.01
C ALA A 25 4.71 -0.62 10.71
N SER A 26 3.63 -0.18 10.05
CA SER A 26 2.57 -1.09 9.64
C SER A 26 3.18 -2.22 8.80
N PRO A 27 2.86 -3.49 9.08
CA PRO A 27 3.41 -4.60 8.35
C PRO A 27 3.12 -4.44 6.85
N PHE A 28 4.16 -4.63 6.03
CA PHE A 28 4.08 -4.60 4.58
C PHE A 28 4.36 -6.00 4.03
N ARG A 29 3.39 -6.57 3.31
CA ARG A 29 3.48 -7.91 2.74
C ARG A 29 3.32 -7.88 1.23
N ILE A 30 4.24 -8.51 0.53
CA ILE A 30 4.17 -8.72 -0.91
C ILE A 30 3.74 -10.16 -1.17
N VAL A 31 2.65 -10.30 -1.91
CA VAL A 31 2.09 -11.59 -2.32
C VAL A 31 2.23 -11.75 -3.83
N LYS A 32 2.79 -12.87 -4.27
CA LYS A 32 2.92 -13.17 -5.68
C LYS A 32 1.55 -13.42 -6.31
N PRO A 33 1.35 -13.05 -7.59
CA PRO A 33 0.15 -13.46 -8.32
C PRO A 33 0.05 -14.98 -8.35
N ASN A 34 -1.17 -15.50 -8.15
CA ASN A 34 -1.46 -16.95 -8.15
C ASN A 34 -0.78 -17.75 -7.02
N ASP A 35 -0.50 -17.13 -5.88
CA ASP A 35 -0.04 -17.86 -4.71
C ASP A 35 -1.20 -18.68 -4.12
N ASN A 36 -1.06 -20.01 -4.15
CA ASN A 36 -2.09 -20.94 -3.63
C ASN A 36 -2.00 -21.16 -2.12
N PHE A 37 -0.98 -20.59 -1.47
CA PHE A 37 -0.70 -20.78 -0.05
C PHE A 37 -1.02 -19.56 0.81
N LEU A 38 -2.02 -18.76 0.39
CA LEU A 38 -2.45 -17.59 1.14
C LEU A 38 -3.08 -18.01 2.48
N THR A 39 -2.64 -17.34 3.55
CA THR A 39 -3.34 -17.40 4.84
C THR A 39 -4.72 -16.74 4.71
N GLU A 40 -5.64 -17.06 5.62
CA GLU A 40 -6.97 -16.43 5.68
C GLU A 40 -6.87 -14.90 5.69
N ILE A 41 -5.92 -14.35 6.47
CA ILE A 41 -5.69 -12.92 6.57
C ILE A 41 -5.21 -12.33 5.24
N GLU A 42 -4.29 -12.98 4.56
CA GLU A 42 -3.80 -12.52 3.25
C GLU A 42 -4.90 -12.57 2.20
N ARG A 43 -5.73 -13.60 2.21
CA ARG A 43 -6.81 -13.80 1.24
C ARG A 43 -7.80 -12.62 1.22
N ILE A 44 -8.15 -12.08 2.37
CA ILE A 44 -9.09 -10.96 2.48
C ILE A 44 -8.44 -9.59 2.30
N HIS A 45 -7.12 -9.49 2.31
CA HIS A 45 -6.41 -8.21 2.23
C HIS A 45 -5.68 -8.01 0.90
N VAL A 46 -5.31 -9.10 0.21
CA VAL A 46 -4.57 -9.01 -1.06
C VAL A 46 -5.49 -8.53 -2.17
N PRO A 47 -5.11 -7.47 -2.92
CA PRO A 47 -5.93 -6.99 -4.02
C PRO A 47 -6.01 -8.04 -5.14
N LYS A 48 -7.21 -8.26 -5.65
CA LYS A 48 -7.44 -8.94 -6.93
C LYS A 48 -7.31 -7.92 -8.04
N VAL A 49 -6.39 -8.15 -8.96
CA VAL A 49 -6.08 -7.22 -10.04
C VAL A 49 -6.47 -7.84 -11.38
N THR A 50 -7.35 -7.18 -12.10
CA THR A 50 -7.69 -7.47 -13.48
C THR A 50 -7.06 -6.42 -14.37
N LEU A 51 -6.06 -6.83 -15.16
CA LEU A 51 -5.34 -6.01 -16.12
C LEU A 51 -5.05 -6.89 -17.34
N PRO A 52 -5.37 -6.45 -18.55
CA PRO A 52 -5.01 -7.20 -19.77
C PRO A 52 -3.50 -7.43 -19.84
N PRO A 53 -3.03 -8.64 -20.20
CA PRO A 53 -1.61 -8.91 -20.30
C PRO A 53 -0.93 -8.14 -21.45
N VAL A 54 -1.71 -7.73 -22.43
CA VAL A 54 -1.29 -6.88 -23.56
C VAL A 54 -2.26 -5.71 -23.65
N VAL A 55 -1.72 -4.51 -23.71
CA VAL A 55 -2.47 -3.25 -23.86
C VAL A 55 -2.00 -2.58 -25.15
N GLU A 56 -2.92 -2.28 -26.06
CA GLU A 56 -2.61 -1.62 -27.34
C GLU A 56 -2.37 -0.12 -27.16
N ASP A 57 -3.17 0.54 -26.34
CA ASP A 57 -3.01 1.97 -26.02
C ASP A 57 -2.61 2.17 -24.55
N GLY A 58 -1.34 2.46 -24.37
CA GLY A 58 -0.78 2.73 -23.03
C GLY A 58 -1.34 3.99 -22.34
N ASN A 59 -2.02 4.88 -23.08
CA ASN A 59 -2.63 6.06 -22.45
C ASN A 59 -3.90 5.72 -21.68
N GLN A 60 -4.55 4.59 -22.02
CA GLN A 60 -5.84 4.19 -21.49
C GLN A 60 -5.86 2.70 -21.10
N ALA A 61 -4.86 2.24 -20.40
CA ALA A 61 -4.81 0.86 -19.92
C ALA A 61 -5.90 0.61 -18.87
N PRO A 62 -6.91 -0.24 -19.14
CA PRO A 62 -7.98 -0.49 -18.20
C PRO A 62 -7.48 -1.38 -17.06
N ILE A 63 -7.82 -0.99 -15.83
CA ILE A 63 -7.48 -1.76 -14.63
C ILE A 63 -8.68 -1.81 -13.69
N VAL A 64 -8.95 -3.00 -13.16
CA VAL A 64 -9.91 -3.22 -12.09
C VAL A 64 -9.19 -3.81 -10.90
N VAL A 65 -9.42 -3.22 -9.75
CA VAL A 65 -8.87 -3.67 -8.47
C VAL A 65 -10.01 -3.89 -7.49
N GLU A 66 -10.04 -5.05 -6.90
CA GLU A 66 -11.03 -5.45 -5.91
C GLU A 66 -10.32 -6.06 -4.70
N VAL A 67 -10.78 -5.75 -3.50
CA VAL A 67 -10.31 -6.38 -2.26
C VAL A 67 -11.50 -6.96 -1.54
N ASP A 68 -11.52 -8.29 -1.34
CA ASP A 68 -12.59 -9.02 -0.65
C ASP A 68 -12.51 -8.82 0.87
N HIS A 69 -12.62 -7.58 1.28
CA HIS A 69 -12.45 -7.18 2.66
C HIS A 69 -13.78 -6.71 3.27
N PRO A 70 -14.11 -7.12 4.50
CA PRO A 70 -15.24 -6.54 5.21
C PRO A 70 -14.98 -5.04 5.41
N MET A 71 -16.00 -4.21 5.09
CA MET A 71 -15.92 -2.76 5.23
C MET A 71 -16.68 -2.32 6.48
N GLU A 72 -16.17 -2.76 7.65
CA GLU A 72 -16.73 -2.45 8.96
C GLU A 72 -16.08 -1.21 9.56
N GLU A 73 -16.76 -0.51 10.47
CA GLU A 73 -16.23 0.72 11.10
C GLU A 73 -14.85 0.52 11.74
N ASN A 74 -14.61 -0.66 12.29
CA ASN A 74 -13.36 -1.01 12.98
C ASN A 74 -12.34 -1.71 12.09
N HIS A 75 -12.76 -2.21 10.91
CA HIS A 75 -11.93 -3.05 10.07
C HIS A 75 -12.29 -2.85 8.59
N TYR A 76 -11.51 -2.03 7.88
CA TYR A 76 -11.76 -1.66 6.49
C TYR A 76 -10.47 -1.34 5.74
N ILE A 77 -10.55 -1.37 4.43
CA ILE A 77 -9.48 -0.90 3.54
C ILE A 77 -9.54 0.63 3.48
N LYS A 78 -8.45 1.28 3.87
CA LYS A 78 -8.30 2.75 3.87
C LYS A 78 -8.02 3.30 2.49
N ASN A 79 -7.12 2.64 1.76
CA ASN A 79 -6.76 3.06 0.42
C ASN A 79 -6.27 1.91 -0.45
N ILE A 80 -6.35 2.13 -1.77
CA ILE A 80 -5.72 1.32 -2.81
C ILE A 80 -4.81 2.25 -3.60
N GLN A 81 -3.57 1.83 -3.83
CA GLN A 81 -2.58 2.53 -4.65
C GLN A 81 -2.17 1.66 -5.83
N ILE A 82 -2.05 2.27 -7.01
CA ILE A 82 -1.55 1.63 -8.23
C ILE A 82 -0.22 2.28 -8.56
N LEU A 83 0.82 1.47 -8.71
CA LEU A 83 2.20 1.92 -8.92
C LEU A 83 2.82 1.24 -10.13
N ASN A 84 3.64 1.96 -10.87
CA ASN A 84 4.52 1.42 -11.89
C ASN A 84 5.91 2.04 -11.77
N PHE A 85 6.88 1.24 -11.37
CA PHE A 85 8.27 1.71 -11.15
C PHE A 85 9.08 1.86 -12.45
N ALA A 86 8.57 1.34 -13.56
CA ALA A 86 9.22 1.52 -14.87
C ALA A 86 8.96 2.91 -15.47
N ASP A 87 7.94 3.61 -15.00
CA ASP A 87 7.55 4.91 -15.52
C ASP A 87 8.12 6.05 -14.67
N PRO A 88 8.39 7.22 -15.25
CA PRO A 88 8.83 8.40 -14.51
C PRO A 88 7.86 8.85 -13.41
N ILE A 89 6.56 8.70 -13.67
CA ILE A 89 5.51 8.95 -12.68
C ILE A 89 5.09 7.60 -12.10
N VAL A 90 5.63 7.28 -10.92
CA VAL A 90 5.43 5.98 -10.28
C VAL A 90 3.98 5.76 -9.85
N ILE A 91 3.35 6.75 -9.23
CA ILE A 91 1.96 6.63 -8.76
C ILE A 91 1.03 6.83 -9.95
N LYS A 92 0.30 5.77 -10.33
CA LYS A 92 -0.67 5.79 -11.43
C LYS A 92 -2.08 6.12 -10.98
N GLY A 93 -2.39 5.84 -9.73
CA GLY A 93 -3.67 6.14 -9.12
C GLY A 93 -3.69 5.82 -7.64
N GLN A 94 -4.56 6.50 -6.94
CA GLN A 94 -4.82 6.25 -5.52
C GLN A 94 -6.29 6.53 -5.23
N CYS A 95 -6.93 5.62 -4.51
CA CYS A 95 -8.32 5.76 -4.10
C CYS A 95 -8.44 5.52 -2.59
N PHE A 96 -9.18 6.40 -1.91
CA PHE A 96 -9.44 6.29 -0.48
C PHE A 96 -10.85 5.78 -0.24
N PHE A 97 -11.00 4.91 0.75
CA PHE A 97 -12.25 4.28 1.13
C PHE A 97 -12.58 4.56 2.58
N THR A 98 -13.85 4.47 2.89
CA THR A 98 -14.40 4.51 4.25
C THR A 98 -15.31 3.30 4.44
N PRO A 99 -15.70 2.93 5.66
CA PRO A 99 -16.69 1.87 5.89
C PRO A 99 -17.99 2.06 5.10
N LYS A 100 -18.38 3.32 4.89
CA LYS A 100 -19.59 3.68 4.11
C LYS A 100 -19.47 3.39 2.61
N SER A 101 -18.28 3.13 2.10
CA SER A 101 -18.09 2.73 0.71
C SER A 101 -18.66 1.35 0.39
N GLY A 102 -18.87 0.51 1.42
CA GLY A 102 -19.46 -0.82 1.29
C GLY A 102 -18.52 -1.87 0.70
N GLN A 103 -17.68 -1.50 -0.26
CA GLN A 103 -16.70 -2.38 -0.92
C GLN A 103 -15.45 -1.60 -1.29
N ALA A 104 -14.30 -2.25 -1.21
CA ALA A 104 -13.03 -1.72 -1.71
C ALA A 104 -12.85 -2.12 -3.19
N TYR A 105 -13.47 -1.38 -4.06
CA TYR A 105 -13.51 -1.62 -5.51
C TYR A 105 -13.10 -0.36 -6.27
N LEU A 106 -12.20 -0.52 -7.24
CA LEU A 106 -11.73 0.55 -8.11
C LEU A 106 -11.66 0.06 -9.55
N SER A 107 -12.43 0.69 -10.44
CA SER A 107 -12.34 0.50 -11.88
C SER A 107 -11.91 1.82 -12.52
N THR A 108 -10.79 1.81 -13.23
CA THR A 108 -10.23 3.02 -13.82
C THR A 108 -9.35 2.71 -15.02
N GLN A 109 -8.81 3.76 -15.63
CA GLN A 109 -7.78 3.67 -16.66
C GLN A 109 -6.51 4.33 -16.14
N ILE A 110 -5.37 3.72 -16.43
CA ILE A 110 -4.05 4.24 -16.04
C ILE A 110 -3.20 4.44 -17.29
N ARG A 111 -2.26 5.39 -17.19
CA ARG A 111 -1.27 5.61 -18.24
C ARG A 111 -0.03 4.79 -17.95
N LEU A 112 0.40 4.01 -18.95
CA LEU A 112 1.61 3.19 -18.92
C LEU A 112 2.51 3.56 -20.11
N ALA A 113 3.81 3.62 -19.88
CA ALA A 113 4.78 3.74 -20.98
C ALA A 113 4.82 2.47 -21.81
N GLY A 114 5.22 2.59 -23.09
CA GLY A 114 5.38 1.45 -24.00
C GLY A 114 6.45 0.49 -23.53
N GLY A 115 6.26 -0.81 -23.82
CA GLY A 115 7.17 -1.88 -23.44
C GLY A 115 6.64 -2.81 -22.37
N GLU A 116 7.51 -3.62 -21.83
CA GLU A 116 7.16 -4.56 -20.75
C GLU A 116 7.35 -3.87 -19.38
N SER A 117 6.35 -3.95 -18.55
CA SER A 117 6.41 -3.37 -17.21
C SER A 117 5.59 -4.17 -16.21
N ARG A 118 5.74 -3.83 -14.94
CA ARG A 118 5.03 -4.44 -13.82
C ARG A 118 4.21 -3.40 -13.08
N VAL A 119 2.90 -3.62 -13.07
CA VAL A 119 1.98 -2.79 -12.31
C VAL A 119 1.76 -3.41 -10.94
N TRP A 120 2.11 -2.65 -9.91
CA TRP A 120 1.92 -3.01 -8.51
C TRP A 120 0.62 -2.40 -7.98
N VAL A 121 -0.08 -3.17 -7.18
CA VAL A 121 -1.26 -2.69 -6.49
C VAL A 121 -1.10 -2.96 -5.01
N VAL A 122 -1.31 -1.93 -4.21
CA VAL A 122 -1.18 -1.97 -2.76
C VAL A 122 -2.51 -1.61 -2.12
N SER A 123 -3.03 -2.49 -1.28
CA SER A 123 -4.16 -2.21 -0.39
C SER A 123 -3.65 -1.92 1.02
N GLU A 124 -4.25 -0.97 1.71
CA GLU A 124 -3.94 -0.66 3.10
C GLU A 124 -5.17 -0.83 3.99
N CYS A 125 -5.07 -1.77 4.92
CA CYS A 125 -6.07 -1.99 5.96
C CYS A 125 -5.74 -1.14 7.20
N ASN A 126 -6.76 -0.63 7.87
CA ASN A 126 -6.59 0.17 9.09
C ASN A 126 -6.02 -0.62 10.28
N ARG A 127 -6.11 -1.95 10.28
CA ARG A 127 -5.64 -2.83 11.37
C ARG A 127 -4.44 -3.69 11.01
N HIS A 128 -4.38 -4.23 9.78
CA HIS A 128 -3.41 -5.27 9.41
C HIS A 128 -2.28 -4.78 8.51
N GLY A 129 -2.26 -3.47 8.17
CA GLY A 129 -1.18 -2.89 7.39
C GLY A 129 -1.38 -2.99 5.88
N LYS A 130 -0.29 -3.16 5.14
CA LYS A 130 -0.27 -3.07 3.68
C LYS A 130 0.00 -4.41 3.03
N TYR A 131 -0.79 -4.72 2.01
CA TYR A 131 -0.65 -5.92 1.18
C TYR A 131 -0.50 -5.51 -0.28
N ALA A 132 0.51 -6.04 -0.93
CA ALA A 132 0.81 -5.72 -2.32
C ALA A 132 0.82 -6.97 -3.18
N THR A 133 0.31 -6.83 -4.39
CA THR A 133 0.48 -7.79 -5.47
C THR A 133 0.85 -7.07 -6.76
N TYR A 134 1.11 -7.81 -7.84
CA TYR A 134 1.49 -7.22 -9.11
C TYR A 134 0.91 -7.99 -10.29
N LYS A 135 0.85 -7.32 -11.44
CA LYS A 135 0.60 -7.91 -12.75
C LYS A 135 1.66 -7.44 -13.74
N ASP A 136 2.19 -8.37 -14.52
CA ASP A 136 3.04 -8.04 -15.64
C ASP A 136 2.16 -7.67 -16.84
N VAL A 137 2.55 -6.64 -17.57
CA VAL A 137 1.81 -6.10 -18.71
C VAL A 137 2.80 -5.71 -19.80
N LYS A 138 2.43 -6.01 -21.05
CA LYS A 138 3.12 -5.54 -22.24
C LYS A 138 2.27 -4.48 -22.93
N VAL A 139 2.77 -3.28 -22.98
CA VAL A 139 2.15 -2.18 -23.73
C VAL A 139 2.75 -2.17 -25.12
N ALA A 140 1.92 -2.29 -26.14
CA ALA A 140 2.37 -2.13 -27.52
C ALA A 140 3.06 -0.76 -27.63
N ALA A 141 4.12 -0.67 -28.40
CA ALA A 141 4.77 0.60 -28.68
C ALA A 141 3.72 1.48 -29.37
N GLY A 142 2.95 2.20 -28.56
CA GLY A 142 1.86 3.01 -29.00
C GLY A 142 2.38 4.04 -29.97
N GLY A 143 1.73 4.11 -31.09
CA GLY A 143 1.93 5.22 -31.97
C GLY A 143 1.80 6.52 -31.19
N CYS A 144 2.69 7.40 -31.41
CA CYS A 144 2.68 8.80 -30.99
C CYS A 144 1.39 9.47 -31.45
#